data_a0b15613990498bbf0ebbb8769ec7026
#
_entry.id   a0b15613990498bbf0ebbb8769ec7026
#
_cell.length_a   1.000
_cell.length_b   1.000
_cell.length_c   1.000
_cell.angle_alpha   90.00
_cell.angle_beta   90.00
_cell.angle_gamma   90.00
#
_symmetry.space_group_name_H-M   'P 1'
#
loop_
_entity.id
_entity.type
_entity.pdbx_description
1 polymer ?
#
loop_
_entity_poly.entity_id
_entity_poly.type
_entity_poly.pdbx_seq_one_letter_code
_entity_poly.pdbx_strand_id
1 'polypeptide(L)'
;MIGGKTVVYTSGTFDMLHINHLRLIEYAHGLGDILIVGVNTDELVASYKSTPMIPFEDRIALMRAIKGPDLVIPQHSLDHHDKVKKLKFDVFVVGDDWVGKYDYLEEQGVTVVYTPYGKGVSSSSLKKEIHERFEEMKKKTDNHLPIDADTGAQG
;
A
#
# COMPACT_ATOMS: atom_id res chain seq x y z
N MET A 1 -23.78 -5.61 2.94
CA MET A 1 -24.47 -4.74 1.96
C MET A 1 -25.00 -3.50 2.63
N ILE A 2 -24.81 -2.36 2.04
CA ILE A 2 -25.34 -1.08 2.54
C ILE A 2 -26.32 -0.53 1.50
N GLY A 3 -27.61 -0.40 1.87
CA GLY A 3 -28.63 0.12 0.96
C GLY A 3 -28.78 -0.66 -0.34
N GLY A 4 -28.64 -1.98 -0.32
CA GLY A 4 -28.65 -2.84 -1.50
C GLY A 4 -27.39 -2.79 -2.34
N LYS A 5 -26.35 -2.05 -1.92
CA LYS A 5 -25.08 -1.91 -2.64
C LYS A 5 -24.01 -2.84 -2.08
N THR A 6 -23.24 -3.46 -2.95
CA THR A 6 -22.10 -4.29 -2.59
C THR A 6 -20.93 -3.42 -2.14
N VAL A 7 -20.45 -3.67 -0.93
CA VAL A 7 -19.33 -2.95 -0.33
C VAL A 7 -18.07 -3.80 -0.41
N VAL A 8 -17.03 -3.25 -0.99
CA VAL A 8 -15.70 -3.86 -1.09
C VAL A 8 -14.74 -3.17 -0.14
N TYR A 9 -13.98 -3.95 0.61
CA TYR A 9 -12.90 -3.45 1.46
C TYR A 9 -11.56 -4.00 0.96
N THR A 10 -10.57 -3.15 0.92
CA THR A 10 -9.17 -3.54 0.74
C THR A 10 -8.31 -2.73 1.68
N SER A 11 -7.13 -3.24 1.99
CA SER A 11 -6.23 -2.56 2.91
C SER A 11 -4.78 -2.85 2.57
N GLY A 12 -3.91 -1.98 3.03
CA GLY A 12 -2.49 -2.13 2.82
C GLY A 12 -1.69 -0.99 3.43
N THR A 13 -0.39 -1.09 3.31
CA THR A 13 0.54 -0.03 3.72
C THR A 13 0.59 1.08 2.69
N PHE A 14 0.59 0.73 1.41
CA PHE A 14 0.65 1.66 0.28
C PHE A 14 1.85 2.61 0.37
N ASP A 15 3.00 2.05 0.75
CA ASP A 15 4.24 2.79 0.85
C ASP A 15 4.82 3.05 -0.54
N MET A 16 5.26 4.27 -0.81
CA MET A 16 5.75 4.67 -2.13
C MET A 16 4.77 4.26 -3.25
N LEU A 17 3.57 4.84 -3.23
CA LEU A 17 2.47 4.51 -4.14
C LEU A 17 2.95 4.29 -5.58
N HIS A 18 2.64 3.11 -6.14
CA HIS A 18 3.09 2.69 -7.46
C HIS A 18 1.98 1.99 -8.24
N ILE A 19 2.27 1.58 -9.46
CA ILE A 19 1.27 1.03 -10.40
C ILE A 19 0.56 -0.22 -9.86
N ASN A 20 1.25 -1.08 -9.12
CA ASN A 20 0.61 -2.28 -8.58
C ASN A 20 -0.38 -1.97 -7.46
N HIS A 21 -0.17 -0.91 -6.70
CA HIS A 21 -1.17 -0.38 -5.79
C HIS A 21 -2.42 0.09 -6.54
N LEU A 22 -2.25 0.84 -7.63
CA LEU A 22 -3.36 1.29 -8.46
C LEU A 22 -4.12 0.13 -9.07
N ARG A 23 -3.43 -0.91 -9.54
CA ARG A 23 -4.06 -2.11 -10.10
C ARG A 23 -4.91 -2.84 -9.07
N LEU A 24 -4.43 -2.93 -7.82
CA LEU A 24 -5.22 -3.50 -6.72
C LEU A 24 -6.49 -2.68 -6.49
N ILE A 25 -6.37 -1.36 -6.44
CA ILE A 25 -7.51 -0.44 -6.23
C ILE A 25 -8.51 -0.55 -7.39
N GLU A 26 -8.06 -0.55 -8.62
CA GLU A 26 -8.92 -0.71 -9.81
C GLU A 26 -9.63 -2.05 -9.81
N TYR A 27 -8.93 -3.12 -9.49
CA TYR A 27 -9.51 -4.46 -9.39
C TYR A 27 -10.60 -4.51 -8.30
N ALA A 28 -10.29 -4.00 -7.11
CA ALA A 28 -11.25 -3.95 -6.00
C ALA A 28 -12.46 -3.08 -6.34
N HIS A 29 -12.25 -1.94 -6.98
CA HIS A 29 -13.32 -1.05 -7.43
C HIS A 29 -14.30 -1.76 -8.38
N GLY A 30 -13.81 -2.64 -9.22
CA GLY A 30 -14.63 -3.40 -10.17
C GLY A 30 -15.48 -4.52 -9.55
N LEU A 31 -15.29 -4.84 -8.27
CA LEU A 31 -15.99 -5.94 -7.59
C LEU A 31 -17.27 -5.53 -6.87
N GLY A 32 -17.57 -4.26 -6.78
CA GLY A 32 -18.76 -3.80 -6.08
C GLY A 32 -19.12 -2.35 -6.37
N ASP A 33 -20.05 -1.84 -5.60
CA ASP A 33 -20.61 -0.50 -5.79
C ASP A 33 -19.89 0.56 -4.94
N ILE A 34 -19.37 0.17 -3.78
CA ILE A 34 -18.68 1.05 -2.84
C ILE A 34 -17.33 0.43 -2.51
N LEU A 35 -16.26 1.20 -2.65
CA LEU A 35 -14.91 0.79 -2.27
C LEU A 35 -14.42 1.56 -1.05
N ILE A 36 -14.10 0.82 0.01
CA ILE A 36 -13.46 1.34 1.21
C ILE A 36 -12.01 0.85 1.24
N VAL A 37 -11.07 1.76 1.44
CA VAL A 37 -9.64 1.45 1.52
C VAL A 37 -9.12 1.78 2.90
N GLY A 38 -8.52 0.79 3.57
CA GLY A 38 -7.81 0.96 4.82
C GLY A 38 -6.32 1.17 4.60
N VAL A 39 -5.77 2.24 5.14
CA VAL A 39 -4.33 2.52 5.09
C VAL A 39 -3.72 2.22 6.44
N ASN A 40 -2.75 1.31 6.47
CA ASN A 40 -2.09 0.88 7.71
C ASN A 40 -1.36 2.05 8.37
N THR A 41 -1.59 2.25 9.68
CA THR A 41 -0.83 3.22 10.47
C THR A 41 0.64 2.80 10.57
N ASP A 42 1.52 3.76 10.88
CA ASP A 42 2.95 3.46 11.06
C ASP A 42 3.17 2.48 12.21
N GLU A 43 2.42 2.60 13.31
CA GLU A 43 2.46 1.69 14.46
C GLU A 43 2.07 0.27 14.06
N LEU A 44 1.00 0.12 13.27
CA LEU A 44 0.59 -1.20 12.79
C LEU A 44 1.67 -1.84 11.93
N VAL A 45 2.24 -1.11 11.00
CA VAL A 45 3.29 -1.62 10.11
C VAL A 45 4.53 -2.02 10.91
N ALA A 46 4.96 -1.19 11.86
CA ALA A 46 6.12 -1.47 12.71
C ALA A 46 5.95 -2.72 13.58
N SER A 47 4.69 -3.15 13.83
CA SER A 47 4.41 -4.36 14.62
C SER A 47 4.77 -5.67 13.89
N TYR A 48 4.90 -5.66 12.57
CA TYR A 48 5.15 -6.88 11.79
C TYR A 48 6.21 -6.76 10.69
N LYS A 49 6.64 -5.55 10.36
CA LYS A 49 7.73 -5.30 9.41
C LYS A 49 8.41 -3.96 9.68
N SER A 50 9.34 -3.56 8.84
CA SER A 50 10.04 -2.28 8.97
C SER A 50 9.11 -1.08 8.74
N THR A 51 9.41 0.03 9.39
CA THR A 51 8.67 1.29 9.26
C THR A 51 8.58 1.73 7.78
N PRO A 52 7.42 2.22 7.34
CA PRO A 52 7.29 2.74 5.98
C PRO A 52 8.23 3.91 5.70
N MET A 53 8.63 4.06 4.45
CA MET A 53 9.44 5.20 4.00
C MET A 53 8.63 6.50 3.99
N ILE A 54 7.35 6.40 3.65
CA ILE A 54 6.42 7.53 3.62
C ILE A 54 5.57 7.50 4.88
N PRO A 55 5.50 8.61 5.64
CA PRO A 55 4.70 8.64 6.87
C PRO A 55 3.21 8.47 6.60
N PHE A 56 2.49 7.96 7.58
CA PHE A 56 1.06 7.63 7.46
C PHE A 56 0.22 8.79 6.93
N GLU A 57 0.42 10.00 7.42
CA GLU A 57 -0.34 11.19 7.01
C GLU A 57 -0.26 11.43 5.50
N ASP A 58 0.92 11.22 4.94
CA ASP A 58 1.14 11.39 3.50
C ASP A 58 0.56 10.21 2.71
N ARG A 59 0.70 8.99 3.22
CA ARG A 59 0.18 7.79 2.56
C ARG A 59 -1.34 7.83 2.45
N ILE A 60 -2.03 8.22 3.51
CA ILE A 60 -3.50 8.32 3.50
C ILE A 60 -3.97 9.48 2.63
N ALA A 61 -3.26 10.60 2.63
CA ALA A 61 -3.57 11.74 1.78
C ALA A 61 -3.46 11.39 0.29
N LEU A 62 -2.39 10.67 -0.09
CA LEU A 62 -2.22 10.20 -1.46
C LEU A 62 -3.34 9.23 -1.88
N MET A 63 -3.71 8.30 -1.01
CA MET A 63 -4.79 7.35 -1.28
C MET A 63 -6.13 8.07 -1.48
N ARG A 64 -6.39 9.11 -0.71
CA ARG A 64 -7.61 9.94 -0.85
C ARG A 64 -7.65 10.73 -2.15
N ALA A 65 -6.51 10.98 -2.78
CA ALA A 65 -6.41 11.77 -4.00
C ALA A 65 -6.59 10.95 -5.29
N ILE A 66 -6.50 9.62 -5.22
CA ILE A 66 -6.65 8.78 -6.41
C ILE A 66 -8.12 8.43 -6.66
N LYS A 67 -8.42 8.13 -7.92
CA LYS A 67 -9.76 7.67 -8.31
C LYS A 67 -9.99 6.22 -7.87
N GLY A 68 -11.21 5.93 -7.51
CA GLY A 68 -11.64 4.57 -7.16
C GLY A 68 -12.17 4.47 -5.74
N PRO A 69 -11.40 4.79 -4.69
CA PRO A 69 -11.90 4.74 -3.32
C PRO A 69 -13.05 5.73 -3.07
N ASP A 70 -14.14 5.22 -2.50
CA ASP A 70 -15.24 6.07 -2.02
C ASP A 70 -14.98 6.56 -0.60
N LEU A 71 -14.27 5.75 0.20
CA LEU A 71 -13.88 6.08 1.56
C LEU A 71 -12.49 5.54 1.84
N VAL A 72 -11.64 6.37 2.45
CA VAL A 72 -10.30 5.98 2.88
C VAL A 72 -10.18 6.20 4.37
N ILE A 73 -9.83 5.14 5.10
CA ILE A 73 -9.79 5.14 6.56
C ILE A 73 -8.43 4.63 7.08
N PRO A 74 -8.02 5.06 8.27
CA PRO A 74 -6.88 4.42 8.94
C PRO A 74 -7.17 2.96 9.27
N GLN A 75 -6.15 2.10 9.17
CA GLN A 75 -6.24 0.73 9.64
C GLN A 75 -5.24 0.53 10.78
N HIS A 76 -5.78 0.20 11.97
CA HIS A 76 -5.01 0.04 13.21
C HIS A 76 -4.72 -1.42 13.55
N SER A 77 -5.41 -2.36 12.91
CA SER A 77 -5.27 -3.79 13.18
C SER A 77 -5.36 -4.60 11.90
N LEU A 78 -4.61 -5.69 11.83
CA LEU A 78 -4.71 -6.68 10.76
C LEU A 78 -5.92 -7.62 10.93
N ASP A 79 -6.48 -7.69 12.12
CA ASP A 79 -7.71 -8.43 12.37
C ASP A 79 -8.94 -7.64 11.92
N HIS A 80 -9.83 -8.30 11.20
CA HIS A 80 -10.99 -7.67 10.59
C HIS A 80 -12.33 -8.14 11.14
N HIS A 81 -12.38 -8.97 12.18
CA HIS A 81 -13.65 -9.46 12.76
C HIS A 81 -14.62 -8.33 13.11
N ASP A 82 -14.15 -7.33 13.86
CA ASP A 82 -14.99 -6.18 14.23
C ASP A 82 -15.22 -5.22 13.08
N LYS A 83 -14.26 -5.14 12.17
CA LYS A 83 -14.34 -4.27 11.00
C LYS A 83 -15.48 -4.68 10.06
N VAL A 84 -15.73 -5.97 9.88
CA VAL A 84 -16.87 -6.47 9.11
C VAL A 84 -18.17 -5.94 9.69
N LYS A 85 -18.32 -5.98 11.01
CA LYS A 85 -19.52 -5.50 11.70
C LYS A 85 -19.73 -4.00 11.56
N LYS A 86 -18.65 -3.24 11.61
CA LYS A 86 -18.68 -1.76 11.55
C LYS A 86 -18.88 -1.24 10.14
N LEU A 87 -18.15 -1.80 9.17
CA LEU A 87 -18.14 -1.32 7.78
C LEU A 87 -19.12 -2.08 6.90
N LYS A 88 -19.58 -3.26 7.32
CA LYS A 88 -20.54 -4.09 6.59
C LYS A 88 -20.11 -4.39 5.15
N PHE A 89 -18.82 -4.67 4.95
CA PHE A 89 -18.35 -5.04 3.64
C PHE A 89 -18.70 -6.50 3.30
N ASP A 90 -18.96 -6.71 2.03
CA ASP A 90 -19.35 -8.00 1.46
C ASP A 90 -18.16 -8.73 0.84
N VAL A 91 -17.17 -7.99 0.38
CA VAL A 91 -15.98 -8.49 -0.30
C VAL A 91 -14.74 -7.88 0.33
N PHE A 92 -13.76 -8.73 0.63
CA PHE A 92 -12.44 -8.30 1.06
C PHE A 92 -11.40 -8.71 0.02
N VAL A 93 -10.63 -7.75 -0.46
CA VAL A 93 -9.58 -7.96 -1.47
C VAL A 93 -8.23 -7.69 -0.86
N VAL A 94 -7.31 -8.62 -1.03
CA VAL A 94 -5.94 -8.49 -0.54
C VAL A 94 -4.99 -9.22 -1.49
N GLY A 95 -3.71 -8.87 -1.45
CA GLY A 95 -2.70 -9.55 -2.26
C GLY A 95 -2.55 -11.04 -1.90
N ASP A 96 -2.04 -11.82 -2.84
CA ASP A 96 -1.88 -13.28 -2.69
C ASP A 96 -0.79 -13.68 -1.70
N ASP A 97 0.09 -12.78 -1.30
CA ASP A 97 1.03 -12.99 -0.21
C ASP A 97 0.35 -13.21 1.16
N TRP A 98 -0.95 -12.90 1.24
CA TRP A 98 -1.79 -13.13 2.42
C TRP A 98 -2.69 -14.36 2.28
N VAL A 99 -2.54 -15.20 1.27
CA VAL A 99 -3.41 -16.37 1.02
C VAL A 99 -3.64 -17.18 2.30
N GLY A 100 -4.91 -17.45 2.57
CA GLY A 100 -5.35 -18.25 3.72
C GLY A 100 -5.49 -17.47 5.03
N LYS A 101 -4.87 -16.32 5.17
CA LYS A 101 -4.84 -15.57 6.43
C LYS A 101 -6.15 -14.85 6.77
N TYR A 102 -7.01 -14.66 5.79
CA TYR A 102 -8.30 -13.99 5.94
C TYR A 102 -9.51 -14.87 5.66
N ASP A 103 -9.30 -16.18 5.49
CA ASP A 103 -10.37 -17.14 5.22
C ASP A 103 -11.43 -17.15 6.34
N TYR A 104 -11.05 -16.80 7.56
CA TYR A 104 -11.98 -16.70 8.69
C TYR A 104 -13.12 -15.70 8.45
N LEU A 105 -12.94 -14.72 7.56
CA LEU A 105 -14.00 -13.75 7.24
C LEU A 105 -15.16 -14.38 6.48
N GLU A 106 -14.95 -15.52 5.84
CA GLU A 106 -16.02 -16.26 5.15
C GLU A 106 -17.13 -16.71 6.12
N GLU A 107 -16.78 -17.01 7.36
CA GLU A 107 -17.75 -17.34 8.41
C GLU A 107 -18.67 -16.16 8.74
N GLN A 108 -18.25 -14.95 8.46
CA GLN A 108 -19.05 -13.73 8.62
C GLN A 108 -19.79 -13.32 7.34
N GLY A 109 -19.79 -14.18 6.32
CA GLY A 109 -20.46 -13.92 5.05
C GLY A 109 -19.69 -13.06 4.06
N VAL A 110 -18.39 -12.85 4.29
CA VAL A 110 -17.53 -12.05 3.42
C VAL A 110 -16.90 -12.96 2.36
N THR A 111 -16.93 -12.52 1.11
CA THR A 111 -16.15 -13.15 0.03
C THR A 111 -14.74 -12.61 0.08
N VAL A 112 -13.75 -13.50 0.30
CA VAL A 112 -12.34 -13.12 0.35
C VAL A 112 -11.69 -13.40 -1.00
N VAL A 113 -11.05 -12.39 -1.57
CA VAL A 113 -10.38 -12.48 -2.88
C VAL A 113 -8.90 -12.19 -2.69
N TYR A 114 -8.08 -13.18 -2.96
CA TYR A 114 -6.63 -13.04 -3.00
C TYR A 114 -6.20 -12.77 -4.45
N THR A 115 -5.78 -11.55 -4.72
CA THR A 115 -5.39 -11.16 -6.08
C THR A 115 -3.88 -11.26 -6.26
N PRO A 116 -3.40 -11.81 -7.39
CA PRO A 116 -1.98 -11.81 -7.65
C PRO A 116 -1.47 -10.37 -7.79
N TYR A 117 -0.38 -10.07 -7.06
CA TYR A 117 0.34 -8.82 -7.29
C TYR A 117 0.94 -8.84 -8.71
N GLY A 118 0.83 -7.71 -9.39
CA GLY A 118 1.50 -7.55 -10.67
C GLY A 118 3.00 -7.80 -10.52
N LYS A 119 3.58 -8.54 -11.46
CA LYS A 119 5.02 -8.78 -11.48
C LYS A 119 5.78 -7.47 -11.67
N GLY A 120 6.93 -7.35 -11.02
CA GLY A 120 7.94 -6.32 -11.28
C GLY A 120 8.05 -5.24 -10.21
N VAL A 121 6.99 -4.53 -9.84
CA VAL A 121 7.10 -3.40 -8.91
C VAL A 121 6.43 -3.69 -7.59
N SER A 122 7.19 -3.56 -6.52
CA SER A 122 6.70 -3.54 -5.15
C SER A 122 7.44 -2.46 -4.36
N SER A 123 6.91 -2.04 -3.21
CA SER A 123 7.63 -1.11 -2.35
C SER A 123 8.98 -1.68 -1.90
N SER A 124 9.04 -2.98 -1.62
CA SER A 124 10.29 -3.66 -1.26
C SER A 124 11.29 -3.69 -2.41
N SER A 125 10.84 -3.97 -3.65
CA SER A 125 11.72 -3.95 -4.82
C SER A 125 12.21 -2.55 -5.15
N LEU A 126 11.39 -1.52 -4.98
CA LEU A 126 11.80 -0.13 -5.14
C LEU A 126 12.84 0.29 -4.11
N LYS A 127 12.66 -0.08 -2.85
CA LYS A 127 13.63 0.20 -1.78
C LYS A 127 14.98 -0.43 -2.10
N LYS A 128 14.99 -1.68 -2.55
CA LYS A 128 16.20 -2.39 -2.96
C LYS A 128 16.87 -1.71 -4.13
N GLU A 129 16.13 -1.35 -5.16
CA GLU A 129 16.67 -0.67 -6.33
C GLU A 129 17.25 0.70 -5.99
N ILE A 130 16.59 1.48 -5.15
CA ILE A 130 17.08 2.77 -4.66
C ILE A 130 18.43 2.57 -3.96
N HIS A 131 18.55 1.59 -3.08
CA HIS A 131 19.78 1.28 -2.37
C HIS A 131 20.92 0.90 -3.34
N GLU A 132 20.64 0.02 -4.30
CA GLU A 132 21.62 -0.41 -5.30
C GLU A 132 22.09 0.77 -6.16
N ARG A 133 21.19 1.60 -6.63
CA ARG A 133 21.53 2.80 -7.42
C ARG A 133 22.34 3.80 -6.61
N PHE A 134 22.04 3.97 -5.34
CA PHE A 134 22.79 4.86 -4.45
C PHE A 134 24.23 4.36 -4.25
N GLU A 135 24.42 3.06 -4.04
CA GLU A 135 25.74 2.45 -3.93
C GLU A 135 26.56 2.60 -5.24
N GLU A 136 25.92 2.43 -6.39
CA GLU A 136 26.56 2.66 -7.69
C GLU A 136 26.99 4.12 -7.87
N MET A 137 26.16 5.07 -7.46
CA MET A 137 26.48 6.50 -7.51
C MET A 137 27.67 6.83 -6.64
N LYS A 138 27.77 6.27 -5.43
CA LYS A 138 28.95 6.42 -4.55
C LYS A 138 30.22 5.94 -5.23
N LYS A 139 30.21 4.75 -5.84
CA LYS A 139 31.35 4.19 -6.56
C LYS A 139 31.82 5.09 -7.71
N LYS A 140 30.88 5.66 -8.46
CA LYS A 140 31.19 6.61 -9.54
C LYS A 140 31.84 7.89 -9.01
N THR A 141 31.36 8.41 -7.88
CA THR A 141 31.88 9.60 -7.23
C THR A 141 33.32 9.36 -6.73
N ASP A 142 33.55 8.19 -6.12
CA ASP A 142 34.88 7.81 -5.61
C ASP A 142 35.91 7.62 -6.73
N ASN A 143 35.46 7.27 -7.94
CA ASN A 143 36.31 7.10 -9.12
C ASN A 143 36.45 8.35 -9.98
N HIS A 144 35.77 9.44 -9.66
CA HIS A 144 35.94 10.73 -10.31
C HIS A 144 36.96 11.56 -9.58
N LEU A 145 37.88 12.22 -10.34
CA LEU A 145 38.74 13.26 -9.79
C LEU A 145 37.86 14.31 -9.09
N PRO A 146 38.27 14.77 -7.91
CA PRO A 146 37.54 15.83 -7.25
C PRO A 146 37.36 17.00 -8.20
N ILE A 147 36.11 17.40 -8.41
CA ILE A 147 35.83 18.68 -9.05
C ILE A 147 36.49 19.72 -8.15
N ASP A 148 37.50 20.43 -8.68
CA ASP A 148 38.18 21.46 -7.93
C ASP A 148 37.15 22.37 -7.28
N ALA A 149 37.23 22.46 -5.96
CA ALA A 149 36.33 23.27 -5.15
C ALA A 149 36.46 24.78 -5.45
N ASP A 150 37.26 25.14 -6.40
CA ASP A 150 37.59 26.53 -6.74
C ASP A 150 36.62 27.18 -7.71
N THR A 151 35.70 26.42 -8.29
CA THR A 151 34.70 26.96 -9.22
C THR A 151 33.41 27.43 -8.55
N GLY A 152 33.23 27.20 -7.25
CA GLY A 152 32.05 27.58 -6.50
C GLY A 152 32.18 28.82 -5.61
N ALA A 153 33.39 29.36 -5.46
CA ALA A 153 33.65 30.39 -4.47
C ALA A 153 33.66 31.82 -5.03
N GLN A 154 33.25 32.02 -6.28
CA GLN A 154 33.19 33.34 -6.92
C GLN A 154 31.76 33.68 -7.38
N GLY A 155 30.84 33.61 -6.43
CA GLY A 155 29.50 34.11 -6.67
C GLY A 155 29.16 35.25 -5.76
#